data_a03fa51fe7bd62f63c5fd6a9b7037003
#
_entry.id   a03fa51fe7bd62f63c5fd6a9b7037003
#
_cell.length_a   1.000
_cell.length_b   1.000
_cell.length_c   1.000
_cell.angle_alpha   90.00
_cell.angle_beta   90.00
_cell.angle_gamma   90.00
#
_symmetry.space_group_name_H-M   'P 1'
#
loop_
_entity.id
_entity.type
_entity.pdbx_description
1 polymer ?
#
loop_
_entity_poly.entity_id
_entity_poly.type
_entity_poly.pdbx_seq_one_letter_code
_entity_poly.pdbx_strand_id
1 'polypeptide(L)'
;MKQLPAEMFTITEIGGVGEMIYKAVRFPDYYWEYDHSLKEDMMIPVFSFVGRPTAGTDYNLTGQDLLASLCNLYRKINAPDSTANNAELIWGWCRDNIFPYDIDELCETIESGDFKDPYFHERLQHSASFEVQRFITDLCKLGTAFEYYDALQKVRYEHNASAGRNLYYEGRVCDSLPFLEKYRSITDDGEYEQQVKKDYDSRMLDLTEMFPDIRMRLKQNRKTHKIEMGAEVHSVFDIAWYAFARMVANVAPPADPDPDYMFSQGSILTCMACGEYFVRHSSRQRYCSNPNCQA
;
A
#
# COMPACT_ATOMS: atom_id res chain seq x y z
N MET A 1 -21.73 -21.04 -12.05
CA MET A 1 -20.49 -20.35 -12.46
C MET A 1 -19.35 -21.36 -12.35
N LYS A 2 -18.44 -21.43 -13.34
CA LYS A 2 -17.20 -22.20 -13.16
C LYS A 2 -16.32 -21.40 -12.19
N GLN A 3 -16.09 -21.94 -11.01
CA GLN A 3 -15.11 -21.36 -10.09
C GLN A 3 -13.72 -21.51 -10.72
N LEU A 4 -12.95 -20.42 -10.74
CA LEU A 4 -11.58 -20.42 -11.23
C LEU A 4 -10.63 -20.88 -10.11
N PRO A 5 -9.46 -21.45 -10.46
CA PRO A 5 -8.46 -21.84 -9.47
C PRO A 5 -7.81 -20.62 -8.82
N ALA A 6 -7.29 -20.80 -7.60
CA ALA A 6 -6.40 -19.84 -6.99
C ALA A 6 -5.07 -19.77 -7.75
N GLU A 7 -4.44 -18.60 -7.80
CA GLU A 7 -3.17 -18.35 -8.46
C GLU A 7 -2.09 -18.01 -7.43
N MET A 8 -0.89 -18.58 -7.61
CA MET A 8 0.30 -18.22 -6.81
C MET A 8 1.28 -17.43 -7.65
N PHE A 9 1.82 -16.37 -7.10
CA PHE A 9 2.83 -15.54 -7.75
C PHE A 9 3.79 -14.93 -6.74
N THR A 10 4.81 -14.23 -7.21
CA THR A 10 5.81 -13.58 -6.39
C THR A 10 5.66 -12.07 -6.47
N ILE A 11 5.77 -11.40 -5.33
CA ILE A 11 5.87 -9.95 -5.25
C ILE A 11 7.35 -9.60 -5.11
N THR A 12 7.80 -8.67 -5.93
CA THR A 12 9.16 -8.15 -5.89
C THR A 12 9.19 -6.74 -5.31
N GLU A 13 10.24 -6.42 -4.58
CA GLU A 13 10.48 -5.06 -4.15
C GLU A 13 11.42 -4.36 -5.16
N ILE A 14 11.06 -3.15 -5.58
CA ILE A 14 11.89 -2.35 -6.48
C ILE A 14 12.90 -1.55 -5.65
N GLY A 15 14.17 -1.68 -6.01
CA GLY A 15 15.21 -0.74 -5.66
C GLY A 15 15.98 -1.02 -4.39
N GLY A 16 17.27 -1.26 -4.54
CA GLY A 16 18.26 -1.35 -3.48
C GLY A 16 18.68 -2.78 -3.15
N VAL A 17 19.73 -2.91 -2.43
CA VAL A 17 20.43 -4.14 -2.09
C VAL A 17 19.50 -5.19 -1.47
N GLY A 18 19.19 -6.24 -2.22
CA GLY A 18 18.36 -7.36 -1.80
C GLY A 18 16.94 -7.26 -2.35
N GLU A 19 16.67 -7.93 -3.46
CA GLU A 19 15.30 -8.17 -3.92
C GLU A 19 14.61 -9.08 -2.90
N MET A 20 13.65 -8.52 -2.16
CA MET A 20 12.81 -9.34 -1.32
C MET A 20 11.69 -9.91 -2.18
N ILE A 21 11.62 -11.25 -2.19
CA ILE A 21 10.61 -11.98 -2.95
C ILE A 21 9.63 -12.56 -1.94
N TYR A 22 8.38 -12.14 -2.04
CA TYR A 22 7.28 -12.69 -1.26
C TYR A 22 6.43 -13.60 -2.13
N LYS A 23 6.04 -14.74 -1.60
CA LYS A 23 4.99 -15.54 -2.23
C LYS A 23 3.64 -14.94 -1.87
N ALA A 24 2.71 -14.95 -2.81
CA ALA A 24 1.37 -14.44 -2.62
C ALA A 24 0.35 -15.35 -3.29
N VAL A 25 -0.86 -15.32 -2.77
CA VAL A 25 -2.00 -16.05 -3.32
C VAL A 25 -3.05 -15.04 -3.77
N ARG A 26 -3.59 -15.26 -4.96
CA ARG A 26 -4.75 -14.53 -5.47
C ARG A 26 -5.90 -15.49 -5.61
N PHE A 27 -7.03 -15.14 -5.03
CA PHE A 27 -8.28 -15.85 -5.24
C PHE A 27 -9.10 -15.17 -6.33
N PRO A 28 -9.84 -15.94 -7.12
CA PRO A 28 -10.59 -15.40 -8.26
C PRO A 28 -11.77 -14.54 -7.85
N ASP A 29 -12.32 -14.76 -6.67
CA ASP A 29 -13.47 -14.02 -6.14
C ASP A 29 -13.60 -14.16 -4.63
N TYR A 30 -14.47 -13.36 -4.04
CA TYR A 30 -14.79 -13.35 -2.62
C TYR A 30 -16.27 -13.12 -2.43
N TYR A 31 -16.80 -13.45 -1.25
CA TYR A 31 -18.06 -12.97 -0.74
C TYR A 31 -17.88 -12.52 0.71
N TRP A 32 -18.79 -11.76 1.24
CA TRP A 32 -18.80 -11.39 2.66
C TRP A 32 -20.10 -11.86 3.29
N GLU A 33 -20.02 -12.25 4.56
CA GLU A 33 -21.15 -12.62 5.38
C GLU A 33 -20.92 -12.15 6.82
N TYR A 34 -22.02 -11.90 7.53
CA TYR A 34 -21.95 -11.53 8.92
C TYR A 34 -21.82 -12.79 9.79
N ASP A 35 -20.70 -12.91 10.52
CA ASP A 35 -20.50 -13.98 11.49
C ASP A 35 -21.15 -13.61 12.83
N HIS A 36 -22.23 -14.30 13.17
CA HIS A 36 -22.97 -14.08 14.41
C HIS A 36 -22.18 -14.41 15.68
N SER A 37 -21.18 -15.28 15.60
CA SER A 37 -20.34 -15.68 16.74
C SER A 37 -19.29 -14.62 17.05
N LEU A 38 -18.66 -14.05 16.01
CA LEU A 38 -17.68 -12.98 16.12
C LEU A 38 -18.33 -11.59 16.16
N LYS A 39 -19.58 -11.47 15.69
CA LYS A 39 -20.33 -10.21 15.51
C LYS A 39 -19.63 -9.24 14.53
N GLU A 40 -19.03 -9.79 13.49
CA GLU A 40 -18.20 -9.11 12.51
C GLU A 40 -18.56 -9.54 11.09
N ASP A 41 -18.36 -8.64 10.12
CA ASP A 41 -18.40 -8.99 8.70
C ASP A 41 -17.10 -9.69 8.29
N MET A 42 -17.24 -10.91 7.77
CA MET A 42 -16.12 -11.73 7.31
C MET A 42 -16.03 -11.71 5.79
N MET A 43 -14.82 -11.51 5.27
CA MET A 43 -14.52 -11.67 3.84
C MET A 43 -13.97 -13.08 3.60
N ILE A 44 -14.62 -13.82 2.72
CA ILE A 44 -14.36 -15.24 2.49
C ILE A 44 -14.02 -15.47 1.02
N PRO A 45 -12.87 -16.09 0.69
CA PRO A 45 -12.50 -16.36 -0.69
C PRO A 45 -13.35 -17.44 -1.33
N VAL A 46 -13.65 -17.26 -2.62
CA VAL A 46 -14.36 -18.24 -3.46
C VAL A 46 -13.39 -18.75 -4.53
N PHE A 47 -13.11 -20.04 -4.51
CA PHE A 47 -12.20 -20.65 -5.47
C PHE A 47 -12.53 -22.13 -5.67
N SER A 48 -12.06 -22.73 -6.76
CA SER A 48 -12.14 -24.17 -6.99
C SER A 48 -10.76 -24.78 -6.91
N PHE A 49 -10.64 -25.91 -6.23
CA PHE A 49 -9.49 -26.77 -6.36
C PHE A 49 -9.71 -27.84 -7.43
N VAL A 50 -9.09 -27.62 -8.58
CA VAL A 50 -8.85 -28.69 -9.54
C VAL A 50 -7.32 -28.90 -9.59
N GLY A 51 -6.74 -29.33 -8.45
CA GLY A 51 -5.30 -29.52 -8.32
C GLY A 51 -4.57 -28.36 -7.62
N ARG A 52 -3.24 -28.33 -7.74
CA ARG A 52 -2.40 -27.26 -7.17
C ARG A 52 -2.71 -25.91 -7.82
N PRO A 53 -2.59 -24.80 -7.08
CA PRO A 53 -2.69 -23.46 -7.66
C PRO A 53 -1.84 -23.35 -8.91
N THR A 54 -2.37 -22.74 -9.93
CA THR A 54 -1.61 -22.45 -11.15
C THR A 54 -0.55 -21.38 -10.84
N ALA A 55 0.61 -21.49 -11.49
CA ALA A 55 1.53 -20.37 -11.49
C ALA A 55 0.84 -19.19 -12.18
N GLY A 56 0.69 -18.07 -11.46
CA GLY A 56 0.11 -16.86 -12.04
C GLY A 56 0.94 -16.40 -13.24
N THR A 57 0.27 -15.95 -14.27
CA THR A 57 0.92 -15.31 -15.42
C THR A 57 1.46 -13.95 -14.97
N ASP A 58 2.77 -13.74 -15.15
CA ASP A 58 3.57 -12.50 -15.01
C ASP A 58 2.84 -11.28 -14.38
N TYR A 59 2.47 -11.39 -13.12
CA TYR A 59 1.92 -10.28 -12.37
C TYR A 59 3.10 -9.56 -11.70
N ASN A 60 3.58 -8.50 -12.35
CA ASN A 60 4.64 -7.64 -11.81
C ASN A 60 4.07 -6.69 -10.76
N LEU A 61 3.65 -7.23 -9.62
CA LEU A 61 3.25 -6.44 -8.48
C LEU A 61 4.49 -6.15 -7.61
N THR A 62 4.72 -4.89 -7.32
CA THR A 62 5.78 -4.47 -6.40
C THR A 62 5.20 -4.02 -5.05
N GLY A 63 6.04 -3.94 -4.03
CA GLY A 63 5.62 -3.39 -2.73
C GLY A 63 5.09 -1.95 -2.86
N GLN A 64 5.65 -1.16 -3.77
CA GLN A 64 5.19 0.19 -4.04
C GLN A 64 3.83 0.22 -4.77
N ASP A 65 3.60 -0.69 -5.72
CA ASP A 65 2.28 -0.81 -6.38
C ASP A 65 1.21 -1.18 -5.36
N LEU A 66 1.55 -2.09 -4.45
CA LEU A 66 0.66 -2.50 -3.36
C LEU A 66 0.36 -1.34 -2.41
N LEU A 67 1.39 -0.57 -2.02
CA LEU A 67 1.24 0.63 -1.20
C LEU A 67 0.32 1.65 -1.89
N ALA A 68 0.57 1.98 -3.15
CA ALA A 68 -0.25 2.92 -3.92
C ALA A 68 -1.71 2.43 -4.03
N SER A 69 -1.91 1.14 -4.29
CA SER A 69 -3.24 0.52 -4.40
C SER A 69 -4.02 0.61 -3.08
N LEU A 70 -3.38 0.29 -1.94
CA LEU A 70 -3.99 0.40 -0.61
C LEU A 70 -4.31 1.86 -0.26
N CYS A 71 -3.41 2.79 -0.55
CA CYS A 71 -3.67 4.22 -0.30
C CYS A 71 -4.81 4.77 -1.17
N ASN A 72 -4.98 4.27 -2.39
CA ASN A 72 -6.14 4.61 -3.22
C ASN A 72 -7.44 4.04 -2.65
N LEU A 73 -7.41 2.81 -2.13
CA LEU A 73 -8.56 2.21 -1.45
C LEU A 73 -8.93 3.01 -0.19
N TYR A 74 -7.94 3.41 0.61
CA TYR A 74 -8.13 4.25 1.79
C TYR A 74 -8.87 5.55 1.44
N ARG A 75 -8.46 6.24 0.37
CA ARG A 75 -9.13 7.46 -0.11
C ARG A 75 -10.57 7.20 -0.54
N LYS A 76 -10.85 6.08 -1.20
CA LYS A 76 -12.21 5.72 -1.63
C LYS A 76 -13.12 5.44 -0.44
N ILE A 77 -12.63 4.76 0.59
CA ILE A 77 -13.38 4.47 1.82
C ILE A 77 -13.66 5.74 2.62
N ASN A 78 -12.72 6.68 2.68
CA ASN A 78 -12.84 7.91 3.46
C ASN A 78 -13.33 9.11 2.63
N ALA A 79 -13.74 8.89 1.38
CA ALA A 79 -14.30 9.97 0.57
C ALA A 79 -15.62 10.48 1.19
N PRO A 80 -15.79 11.81 1.40
CA PRO A 80 -16.95 12.36 2.08
C PRO A 80 -18.28 12.05 1.37
N ASP A 81 -18.24 11.85 0.05
CA ASP A 81 -19.41 11.53 -0.78
C ASP A 81 -19.53 10.01 -1.05
N SER A 82 -18.75 9.17 -0.36
CA SER A 82 -18.80 7.73 -0.58
C SER A 82 -20.13 7.16 -0.07
N THR A 83 -20.95 6.69 -0.98
CA THR A 83 -22.17 5.91 -0.68
C THR A 83 -21.91 4.41 -0.78
N ALA A 84 -20.70 4.02 -1.17
CA ALA A 84 -20.32 2.62 -1.34
C ALA A 84 -20.15 1.95 0.04
N ASN A 85 -20.60 0.70 0.12
CA ASN A 85 -20.33 -0.12 1.30
C ASN A 85 -18.82 -0.45 1.36
N ASN A 86 -18.20 -0.27 2.52
CA ASN A 86 -16.78 -0.57 2.73
C ASN A 86 -16.44 -2.03 2.37
N ALA A 87 -17.31 -2.98 2.69
CA ALA A 87 -17.13 -4.38 2.32
C ALA A 87 -17.10 -4.59 0.79
N GLU A 88 -17.90 -3.84 0.03
CA GLU A 88 -17.87 -3.86 -1.43
C GLU A 88 -16.56 -3.32 -2.01
N LEU A 89 -16.04 -2.22 -1.46
CA LEU A 89 -14.77 -1.64 -1.88
C LEU A 89 -13.60 -2.58 -1.59
N ILE A 90 -13.60 -3.22 -0.42
CA ILE A 90 -12.60 -4.21 -0.02
C ILE A 90 -12.70 -5.47 -0.88
N TRP A 91 -13.92 -5.97 -1.13
CA TRP A 91 -14.18 -7.07 -2.05
C TRP A 91 -13.59 -6.81 -3.44
N GLY A 92 -13.87 -5.63 -4.02
CA GLY A 92 -13.32 -5.24 -5.31
C GLY A 92 -11.80 -5.21 -5.30
N TRP A 93 -11.21 -4.65 -4.24
CA TRP A 93 -9.76 -4.61 -4.09
C TRP A 93 -9.14 -6.02 -3.99
N CYS A 94 -9.70 -6.91 -3.17
CA CYS A 94 -9.20 -8.28 -2.98
C CYS A 94 -9.27 -9.11 -4.28
N ARG A 95 -10.32 -8.92 -5.07
CA ARG A 95 -10.47 -9.58 -6.37
C ARG A 95 -9.40 -9.15 -7.38
N ASP A 96 -9.03 -7.89 -7.35
CA ASP A 96 -8.06 -7.32 -8.29
C ASP A 96 -6.60 -7.44 -7.80
N ASN A 97 -6.40 -7.77 -6.52
CA ASN A 97 -5.09 -7.89 -5.89
C ASN A 97 -4.86 -9.30 -5.32
N ILE A 98 -4.17 -9.38 -4.19
CA ILE A 98 -3.79 -10.63 -3.51
C ILE A 98 -4.51 -10.77 -2.19
N PHE A 99 -4.51 -11.99 -1.64
CA PHE A 99 -5.02 -12.27 -0.31
C PHE A 99 -4.22 -11.47 0.75
N PRO A 100 -4.90 -10.77 1.69
CA PRO A 100 -4.25 -9.75 2.49
C PRO A 100 -3.51 -10.24 3.74
N TYR A 101 -3.83 -11.42 4.32
CA TYR A 101 -3.31 -11.84 5.62
C TYR A 101 -2.66 -13.22 5.61
N ASP A 102 -1.80 -13.46 6.60
CA ASP A 102 -1.15 -14.75 6.85
C ASP A 102 -0.58 -15.41 5.57
N ILE A 103 0.03 -14.57 4.75
CA ILE A 103 0.47 -14.91 3.39
C ILE A 103 1.45 -16.07 3.39
N ASP A 104 2.44 -16.05 4.30
CA ASP A 104 3.44 -17.12 4.40
C ASP A 104 2.79 -18.43 4.84
N GLU A 105 1.92 -18.40 5.87
CA GLU A 105 1.22 -19.59 6.37
C GLU A 105 0.26 -20.17 5.33
N LEU A 106 -0.48 -19.30 4.64
CA LEU A 106 -1.37 -19.72 3.57
C LEU A 106 -0.61 -20.37 2.41
N CYS A 107 0.52 -19.80 1.99
CA CYS A 107 1.36 -20.38 0.95
C CYS A 107 1.95 -21.73 1.37
N GLU A 108 2.43 -21.88 2.61
CA GLU A 108 2.94 -23.13 3.16
C GLU A 108 1.83 -24.19 3.23
N THR A 109 0.65 -23.81 3.68
CA THR A 109 -0.54 -24.71 3.74
C THR A 109 -0.89 -25.20 2.34
N ILE A 110 -0.91 -24.32 1.34
CA ILE A 110 -1.19 -24.70 -0.05
C ILE A 110 -0.09 -25.61 -0.61
N GLU A 111 1.19 -25.30 -0.36
CA GLU A 111 2.32 -26.09 -0.89
C GLU A 111 2.41 -27.49 -0.29
N SER A 112 2.11 -27.64 1.00
CA SER A 112 2.17 -28.89 1.75
C SER A 112 0.85 -29.67 1.77
N GLY A 113 -0.24 -29.06 1.33
CA GLY A 113 -1.58 -29.62 1.48
C GLY A 113 -1.84 -30.87 0.64
N ASP A 114 -2.66 -31.77 1.17
CA ASP A 114 -3.19 -32.91 0.45
C ASP A 114 -4.50 -32.51 -0.26
N PHE A 115 -4.39 -32.17 -1.53
CA PHE A 115 -5.53 -31.80 -2.37
C PHE A 115 -6.52 -32.96 -2.65
N LYS A 116 -6.21 -34.17 -2.20
CA LYS A 116 -7.13 -35.32 -2.26
C LYS A 116 -8.00 -35.42 -1.02
N ASP A 117 -7.64 -34.72 0.06
CA ASP A 117 -8.47 -34.64 1.25
C ASP A 117 -9.75 -33.81 0.93
N PRO A 118 -10.94 -34.38 1.04
CA PRO A 118 -12.20 -33.69 0.72
C PRO A 118 -12.48 -32.47 1.62
N TYR A 119 -11.88 -32.43 2.81
CA TYR A 119 -12.05 -31.32 3.76
C TYR A 119 -10.95 -30.24 3.62
N PHE A 120 -9.96 -30.47 2.77
CA PHE A 120 -8.85 -29.53 2.61
C PHE A 120 -9.33 -28.18 2.08
N HIS A 121 -10.26 -28.21 1.13
CA HIS A 121 -10.83 -26.98 0.56
C HIS A 121 -11.56 -26.14 1.63
N GLU A 122 -12.40 -26.77 2.44
CA GLU A 122 -13.17 -26.09 3.49
C GLU A 122 -12.24 -25.51 4.56
N ARG A 123 -11.23 -26.27 5.01
CA ARG A 123 -10.23 -25.77 5.96
C ARG A 123 -9.47 -24.58 5.40
N LEU A 124 -9.01 -24.65 4.15
CA LEU A 124 -8.27 -23.57 3.52
C LEU A 124 -9.15 -22.33 3.33
N GLN A 125 -10.40 -22.49 2.93
CA GLN A 125 -11.34 -21.39 2.80
C GLN A 125 -11.57 -20.69 4.15
N HIS A 126 -11.70 -21.45 5.22
CA HIS A 126 -11.84 -20.91 6.55
C HIS A 126 -10.55 -20.19 7.02
N SER A 127 -9.38 -20.79 6.79
CA SER A 127 -8.08 -20.17 7.13
C SER A 127 -7.78 -18.92 6.32
N ALA A 128 -8.34 -18.81 5.10
CA ALA A 128 -8.18 -17.66 4.22
C ALA A 128 -9.31 -16.63 4.37
N SER A 129 -10.17 -16.73 5.38
CA SER A 129 -11.14 -15.69 5.70
C SER A 129 -10.52 -14.63 6.62
N PHE A 130 -11.03 -13.39 6.55
CA PHE A 130 -10.58 -12.31 7.43
C PHE A 130 -11.71 -11.33 7.77
N GLU A 131 -11.57 -10.66 8.90
CA GLU A 131 -12.50 -9.65 9.38
C GLU A 131 -12.37 -8.36 8.56
N VAL A 132 -13.48 -7.87 8.02
CA VAL A 132 -13.54 -6.61 7.26
C VAL A 132 -13.08 -5.43 8.12
N GLN A 133 -13.46 -5.43 9.40
CA GLN A 133 -13.08 -4.35 10.31
C GLN A 133 -11.58 -4.31 10.63
N ARG A 134 -10.94 -5.48 10.72
CA ARG A 134 -9.46 -5.59 10.84
C ARG A 134 -8.80 -4.95 9.63
N PHE A 135 -9.27 -5.28 8.43
CA PHE A 135 -8.74 -4.72 7.19
C PHE A 135 -8.87 -3.19 7.16
N ILE A 136 -10.04 -2.65 7.51
CA ILE A 136 -10.27 -1.20 7.58
C ILE A 136 -9.31 -0.54 8.60
N THR A 137 -9.12 -1.16 9.75
CA THR A 137 -8.23 -0.64 10.80
C THR A 137 -6.78 -0.53 10.31
N ASP A 138 -6.28 -1.60 9.68
CA ASP A 138 -4.90 -1.62 9.17
C ASP A 138 -4.74 -0.67 7.97
N LEU A 139 -5.76 -0.60 7.12
CA LEU A 139 -5.81 0.33 5.99
C LEU A 139 -5.79 1.79 6.46
N CYS A 140 -6.57 2.14 7.50
CA CYS A 140 -6.60 3.49 8.04
C CYS A 140 -5.26 3.90 8.64
N LYS A 141 -4.58 3.02 9.36
CA LYS A 141 -3.23 3.30 9.89
C LYS A 141 -2.25 3.63 8.76
N LEU A 142 -2.18 2.76 7.75
CA LEU A 142 -1.29 2.94 6.61
C LEU A 142 -1.63 4.20 5.80
N GLY A 143 -2.90 4.36 5.45
CA GLY A 143 -3.38 5.47 4.62
C GLY A 143 -3.16 6.83 5.28
N THR A 144 -3.46 6.95 6.58
CA THR A 144 -3.22 8.18 7.35
C THR A 144 -1.74 8.54 7.38
N ALA A 145 -0.86 7.58 7.65
CA ALA A 145 0.57 7.83 7.68
C ALA A 145 1.12 8.22 6.29
N PHE A 146 0.60 7.58 5.23
CA PHE A 146 1.01 7.90 3.87
C PHE A 146 0.53 9.28 3.43
N GLU A 147 -0.71 9.68 3.72
CA GLU A 147 -1.20 11.02 3.43
C GLU A 147 -0.45 12.10 4.21
N TYR A 148 -0.09 11.80 5.47
CA TYR A 148 0.76 12.68 6.26
C TYR A 148 2.12 12.92 5.58
N TYR A 149 2.77 11.84 5.13
CA TYR A 149 4.03 11.93 4.39
C TYR A 149 3.85 12.69 3.06
N ASP A 150 2.85 12.36 2.26
CA ASP A 150 2.59 12.99 0.97
C ASP A 150 2.37 14.51 1.13
N ALA A 151 1.63 14.92 2.15
CA ALA A 151 1.42 16.33 2.47
C ALA A 151 2.72 17.03 2.89
N LEU A 152 3.54 16.39 3.73
CA LEU A 152 4.86 16.92 4.11
C LEU A 152 5.76 17.12 2.90
N GLN A 153 5.80 16.16 1.99
CA GLN A 153 6.61 16.26 0.78
C GLN A 153 6.11 17.40 -0.11
N LYS A 154 4.81 17.51 -0.33
CA LYS A 154 4.22 18.60 -1.13
C LYS A 154 4.51 19.97 -0.54
N VAL A 155 4.33 20.17 0.76
CA VAL A 155 4.62 21.44 1.44
C VAL A 155 6.09 21.80 1.33
N ARG A 156 6.99 20.85 1.46
CA ARG A 156 8.43 21.07 1.41
C ARG A 156 8.95 21.35 0.00
N TYR A 157 8.54 20.54 -0.98
CA TYR A 157 9.20 20.48 -2.28
C TYR A 157 8.49 21.27 -3.38
N GLU A 158 7.27 21.67 -3.19
CA GLU A 158 6.65 22.60 -4.15
C GLU A 158 7.22 24.01 -4.06
N HIS A 159 8.24 24.25 -3.23
CA HIS A 159 9.11 25.44 -3.08
C HIS A 159 8.42 26.79 -3.22
N ASN A 160 7.11 26.79 -3.17
CA ASN A 160 6.26 27.91 -3.41
C ASN A 160 5.22 27.96 -2.31
N ALA A 161 5.34 28.96 -1.45
CA ALA A 161 4.40 29.21 -0.38
C ALA A 161 2.96 29.29 -0.89
N SER A 162 2.75 29.80 -2.12
CA SER A 162 1.45 29.84 -2.77
C SER A 162 0.93 28.46 -3.09
N ALA A 163 1.78 27.55 -3.59
CA ALA A 163 1.39 26.18 -3.89
C ALA A 163 1.02 25.40 -2.64
N GLY A 164 1.79 25.52 -1.56
CA GLY A 164 1.46 24.89 -0.26
C GLY A 164 0.14 25.40 0.31
N ARG A 165 -0.11 26.70 0.25
CA ARG A 165 -1.40 27.28 0.66
C ARG A 165 -2.56 26.84 -0.23
N ASN A 166 -2.34 26.74 -1.55
CA ASN A 166 -3.37 26.28 -2.48
C ASN A 166 -3.74 24.81 -2.24
N LEU A 167 -2.78 23.93 -1.95
CA LEU A 167 -3.05 22.54 -1.58
C LEU A 167 -3.98 22.45 -0.37
N TYR A 168 -3.77 23.30 0.62
CA TYR A 168 -4.66 23.39 1.78
C TYR A 168 -6.08 23.81 1.39
N TYR A 169 -6.22 24.90 0.60
CA TYR A 169 -7.53 25.41 0.18
C TYR A 169 -8.28 24.47 -0.79
N GLU A 170 -7.57 23.72 -1.59
CA GLU A 170 -8.17 22.76 -2.51
C GLU A 170 -8.62 21.45 -1.83
N GLY A 171 -8.50 21.35 -0.50
CA GLY A 171 -8.86 20.14 0.25
C GLY A 171 -8.00 18.93 -0.08
N ARG A 172 -6.86 19.13 -0.77
CA ARG A 172 -5.90 18.07 -1.09
C ARG A 172 -5.04 17.66 0.11
N VAL A 173 -5.11 18.45 1.16
CA VAL A 173 -4.49 18.17 2.44
C VAL A 173 -5.59 17.73 3.38
N CYS A 174 -5.46 16.53 3.89
CA CYS A 174 -6.46 15.93 4.78
C CYS A 174 -6.65 16.79 6.05
N ASP A 175 -7.90 16.94 6.51
CA ASP A 175 -8.23 17.59 7.78
C ASP A 175 -7.54 16.96 9.00
N SER A 176 -6.99 15.74 8.82
CA SER A 176 -6.15 15.06 9.81
C SER A 176 -4.75 15.69 9.98
N LEU A 177 -4.40 16.74 9.23
CA LEU A 177 -3.11 17.42 9.30
C LEU A 177 -3.22 18.85 9.87
N PRO A 178 -3.69 19.00 11.12
CA PRO A 178 -3.97 20.31 11.71
C PRO A 178 -2.74 21.22 11.83
N PHE A 179 -1.52 20.65 11.77
CA PHE A 179 -0.31 21.43 11.84
C PHE A 179 -0.12 22.37 10.61
N LEU A 180 -0.78 22.08 9.50
CA LEU A 180 -0.71 22.93 8.31
C LEU A 180 -1.53 24.20 8.47
N GLU A 181 -2.51 24.25 9.38
CA GLU A 181 -3.29 25.44 9.69
C GLU A 181 -2.41 26.65 10.07
N LYS A 182 -1.32 26.41 10.80
CA LYS A 182 -0.43 27.48 11.22
C LYS A 182 0.25 28.21 10.07
N TYR A 183 0.40 27.56 8.91
CA TYR A 183 1.01 28.18 7.73
C TYR A 183 0.03 29.07 6.95
N ARG A 184 -1.26 28.93 7.22
CA ARG A 184 -2.32 29.66 6.53
C ARG A 184 -2.24 31.18 6.74
N SER A 185 -1.78 31.61 7.90
CA SER A 185 -1.66 33.02 8.26
C SER A 185 -0.36 33.67 7.75
N ILE A 186 0.61 32.87 7.30
CA ILE A 186 1.89 33.39 6.82
C ILE A 186 1.71 33.87 5.38
N THR A 187 1.88 35.16 5.17
CA THR A 187 1.71 35.80 3.86
C THR A 187 3.05 36.05 3.13
N ASP A 188 4.14 36.11 3.86
CA ASP A 188 5.48 36.25 3.30
C ASP A 188 6.04 34.87 2.93
N ASP A 189 6.54 34.74 1.69
CA ASP A 189 7.02 33.46 1.17
C ASP A 189 8.33 33.02 1.85
N GLY A 190 9.21 33.95 2.18
CA GLY A 190 10.45 33.62 2.88
C GLY A 190 10.21 33.17 4.33
N GLU A 191 9.27 33.80 5.03
CA GLU A 191 8.84 33.34 6.36
C GLU A 191 8.19 31.96 6.30
N TYR A 192 7.34 31.72 5.29
CA TYR A 192 6.73 30.42 5.06
C TYR A 192 7.78 29.31 4.87
N GLU A 193 8.75 29.52 3.99
CA GLU A 193 9.81 28.55 3.73
C GLU A 193 10.66 28.25 4.97
N GLN A 194 11.02 29.28 5.73
CA GLN A 194 11.78 29.13 6.97
C GLN A 194 11.00 28.31 8.00
N GLN A 195 9.70 28.59 8.15
CA GLN A 195 8.86 27.89 9.09
C GLN A 195 8.65 26.42 8.70
N VAL A 196 8.41 26.16 7.41
CA VAL A 196 8.31 24.79 6.86
C VAL A 196 9.60 24.02 7.12
N LYS A 197 10.76 24.61 6.82
CA LYS A 197 12.06 23.96 7.03
C LYS A 197 12.30 23.65 8.50
N LYS A 198 12.00 24.58 9.40
CA LYS A 198 12.16 24.39 10.84
C LYS A 198 11.30 23.26 11.39
N ASP A 199 10.07 23.14 10.89
CA ASP A 199 9.12 22.16 11.40
C ASP A 199 9.21 20.80 10.71
N TYR A 200 9.80 20.75 9.50
CA TYR A 200 9.87 19.52 8.72
C TYR A 200 10.53 18.37 9.48
N ASP A 201 11.68 18.61 10.08
CA ASP A 201 12.42 17.55 10.79
C ASP A 201 11.63 17.03 12.00
N SER A 202 10.95 17.93 12.73
CA SER A 202 10.05 17.54 13.81
C SER A 202 8.89 16.69 13.31
N ARG A 203 8.29 17.07 12.18
CA ARG A 203 7.16 16.33 11.61
C ARG A 203 7.56 15.00 10.97
N MET A 204 8.78 14.91 10.46
CA MET A 204 9.33 13.61 10.03
C MET A 204 9.55 12.66 11.22
N LEU A 205 9.88 13.22 12.40
CA LEU A 205 9.94 12.39 13.62
C LEU A 205 8.55 11.88 14.00
N ASP A 206 7.53 12.75 14.02
CA ASP A 206 6.14 12.35 14.27
C ASP A 206 5.71 11.22 13.29
N LEU A 207 6.10 11.34 12.02
CA LEU A 207 5.84 10.30 11.02
C LEU A 207 6.50 8.97 11.39
N THR A 208 7.75 8.99 11.88
CA THR A 208 8.44 7.74 12.24
C THR A 208 7.76 7.00 13.40
N GLU A 209 7.08 7.72 14.28
CA GLU A 209 6.29 7.13 15.37
C GLU A 209 5.00 6.45 14.87
N MET A 210 4.56 6.75 13.65
CA MET A 210 3.40 6.08 13.04
C MET A 210 3.74 4.72 12.42
N PHE A 211 5.02 4.45 12.17
CA PHE A 211 5.45 3.17 11.58
C PHE A 211 5.33 2.04 12.59
N PRO A 212 4.82 0.87 12.20
CA PRO A 212 4.86 -0.31 13.03
C PRO A 212 6.28 -0.85 13.16
N ASP A 213 6.51 -1.67 14.18
CA ASP A 213 7.77 -2.41 14.33
C ASP A 213 7.94 -3.40 13.18
N ILE A 214 8.92 -3.15 12.32
CA ILE A 214 9.27 -4.04 11.21
C ILE A 214 10.37 -5.00 11.68
N ARG A 215 10.02 -6.27 11.83
CA ARG A 215 10.99 -7.30 12.21
C ARG A 215 11.81 -7.71 11.00
N MET A 216 13.13 -7.82 11.19
CA MET A 216 14.05 -8.25 10.15
C MET A 216 14.51 -9.69 10.42
N ARG A 217 14.55 -10.51 9.37
CA ARG A 217 15.04 -11.88 9.41
C ARG A 217 16.21 -12.06 8.47
N LEU A 218 17.12 -12.98 8.83
CA LEU A 218 18.10 -13.52 7.90
C LEU A 218 17.43 -14.64 7.10
N LYS A 219 17.36 -14.47 5.79
CA LYS A 219 16.84 -15.48 4.85
C LYS A 219 17.97 -15.92 3.91
N GLN A 220 18.04 -17.21 3.61
CA GLN A 220 18.94 -17.69 2.58
C GLN A 220 18.24 -17.60 1.22
N ASN A 221 18.82 -16.84 0.31
CA ASN A 221 18.36 -16.81 -1.07
C ASN A 221 18.66 -18.18 -1.71
N ARG A 222 17.62 -18.92 -2.06
CA ARG A 222 17.75 -20.29 -2.61
C ARG A 222 18.45 -20.35 -3.96
N LYS A 223 18.44 -19.25 -4.74
CA LYS A 223 19.11 -19.18 -6.05
C LYS A 223 20.59 -18.82 -5.93
N THR A 224 20.90 -17.85 -5.09
CA THR A 224 22.27 -17.32 -4.94
C THR A 224 23.04 -17.97 -3.79
N HIS A 225 22.36 -18.72 -2.92
CA HIS A 225 22.87 -19.27 -1.65
C HIS A 225 23.44 -18.23 -0.67
N LYS A 226 23.23 -16.95 -0.94
CA LYS A 226 23.65 -15.87 -0.05
C LYS A 226 22.65 -15.70 1.09
N ILE A 227 23.15 -15.26 2.24
CA ILE A 227 22.33 -14.84 3.37
C ILE A 227 22.01 -13.37 3.16
N GLU A 228 20.73 -13.05 3.15
CA GLU A 228 20.19 -11.71 2.96
C GLU A 228 19.30 -11.37 4.15
N MET A 229 19.27 -10.09 4.52
CA MET A 229 18.35 -9.61 5.54
C MET A 229 17.05 -9.21 4.86
N GLY A 230 15.94 -9.72 5.36
CA GLY A 230 14.63 -9.42 4.84
C GLY A 230 13.62 -9.13 5.93
N ALA A 231 12.59 -8.35 5.64
CA ALA A 231 11.49 -8.14 6.55
C ALA A 231 10.70 -9.43 6.75
N GLU A 232 10.23 -9.65 7.98
CA GLU A 232 9.23 -10.66 8.29
C GLU A 232 7.87 -10.05 7.94
N VAL A 233 7.14 -10.69 7.03
CA VAL A 233 5.84 -10.18 6.57
C VAL A 233 4.78 -11.26 6.71
N HIS A 234 3.64 -10.87 7.26
CA HIS A 234 2.48 -11.73 7.47
C HIS A 234 1.25 -11.22 6.71
N SER A 235 1.31 -9.98 6.21
CA SER A 235 0.19 -9.34 5.53
C SER A 235 0.65 -8.46 4.36
N VAL A 236 -0.29 -8.09 3.50
CA VAL A 236 -0.05 -7.05 2.48
C VAL A 236 0.31 -5.71 3.11
N PHE A 237 -0.20 -5.44 4.30
CA PHE A 237 0.11 -4.22 5.03
C PHE A 237 1.57 -4.19 5.48
N ASP A 238 2.14 -5.31 5.92
CA ASP A 238 3.57 -5.39 6.28
C ASP A 238 4.45 -5.13 5.06
N ILE A 239 4.08 -5.68 3.89
CA ILE A 239 4.79 -5.41 2.63
C ILE A 239 4.71 -3.93 2.28
N ALA A 240 3.50 -3.34 2.36
CA ALA A 240 3.29 -1.93 2.05
C ALA A 240 4.02 -1.00 3.04
N TRP A 241 3.99 -1.30 4.34
CA TRP A 241 4.74 -0.57 5.35
C TRP A 241 6.24 -0.66 5.13
N TYR A 242 6.75 -1.84 4.75
CA TYR A 242 8.17 -1.99 4.44
C TYR A 242 8.57 -1.19 3.20
N ALA A 243 7.76 -1.24 2.13
CA ALA A 243 7.97 -0.43 0.94
C ALA A 243 7.92 1.07 1.26
N PHE A 244 7.00 1.49 2.11
CA PHE A 244 6.89 2.87 2.58
C PHE A 244 8.10 3.29 3.41
N ALA A 245 8.53 2.48 4.37
CA ALA A 245 9.71 2.75 5.19
C ALA A 245 10.97 2.93 4.32
N ARG A 246 11.14 2.06 3.32
CA ARG A 246 12.26 2.18 2.37
C ARG A 246 12.18 3.44 1.53
N MET A 247 10.99 3.79 1.06
CA MET A 247 10.79 5.04 0.31
C MET A 247 11.17 6.27 1.17
N VAL A 248 10.74 6.30 2.43
CA VAL A 248 11.08 7.38 3.37
C VAL A 248 12.59 7.42 3.66
N ALA A 249 13.21 6.28 3.92
CA ALA A 249 14.63 6.17 4.25
C ALA A 249 15.56 6.55 3.07
N ASN A 250 15.13 6.31 1.84
CA ASN A 250 15.91 6.67 0.65
C ASN A 250 15.78 8.15 0.27
N VAL A 251 14.81 8.86 0.83
CA VAL A 251 14.69 10.31 0.70
C VAL A 251 15.62 10.99 1.71
N ALA A 252 16.94 10.84 1.54
CA ALA A 252 17.85 11.75 2.18
C ALA A 252 17.55 13.17 1.64
N PRO A 253 17.26 14.17 2.50
CA PRO A 253 17.07 15.51 2.04
C PRO A 253 18.38 15.96 1.40
N PRO A 254 18.43 16.28 0.11
CA PRO A 254 19.60 16.93 -0.45
C PRO A 254 19.80 18.26 0.27
N ALA A 255 21.06 18.65 0.49
CA ALA A 255 21.38 19.97 1.02
C ALA A 255 20.78 21.09 0.13
N ASP A 256 20.54 20.77 -1.13
CA ASP A 256 19.82 21.57 -2.12
C ASP A 256 18.77 20.67 -2.77
N PRO A 257 17.47 20.89 -2.50
CA PRO A 257 16.44 20.01 -3.00
C PRO A 257 16.35 20.14 -4.52
N ASP A 258 16.92 19.18 -5.23
CA ASP A 258 16.65 19.01 -6.66
C ASP A 258 15.18 18.57 -6.82
N PRO A 259 14.32 19.38 -7.46
CA PRO A 259 12.93 18.99 -7.72
C PRO A 259 12.81 17.66 -8.43
N ASP A 260 13.81 17.28 -9.23
CA ASP A 260 13.84 16.00 -9.94
C ASP A 260 14.13 14.81 -9.02
N TYR A 261 14.70 15.03 -7.83
CA TYR A 261 14.99 13.95 -6.89
C TYR A 261 13.72 13.31 -6.31
N MET A 262 12.70 14.10 -6.01
CA MET A 262 11.38 13.59 -5.60
C MET A 262 10.74 12.69 -6.64
N PHE A 263 11.20 12.79 -7.85
CA PHE A 263 10.64 12.13 -9.01
C PHE A 263 11.50 10.97 -9.50
N SER A 264 12.25 10.34 -8.59
CA SER A 264 13.00 9.12 -8.92
C SER A 264 12.06 7.98 -9.33
N GLN A 265 12.59 7.06 -10.13
CA GLN A 265 11.86 5.84 -10.48
C GLN A 265 11.47 5.10 -9.18
N GLY A 266 10.23 4.62 -9.11
CA GLY A 266 9.68 3.94 -7.93
C GLY A 266 9.03 4.87 -6.90
N SER A 267 9.09 6.20 -7.06
CA SER A 267 8.32 7.11 -6.22
C SER A 267 6.82 7.02 -6.52
N ILE A 268 6.02 7.23 -5.49
CA ILE A 268 4.56 7.26 -5.63
C ILE A 268 4.13 8.72 -5.81
N LEU A 269 3.38 8.98 -6.87
CA LEU A 269 2.84 10.29 -7.21
C LEU A 269 1.33 10.27 -7.30
N THR A 270 0.72 11.44 -7.19
CA THR A 270 -0.69 11.66 -7.49
C THR A 270 -0.86 11.94 -8.99
N CYS A 271 -1.72 11.18 -9.66
CA CYS A 271 -2.07 11.39 -11.06
C CYS A 271 -2.74 12.75 -11.27
N MET A 272 -2.23 13.55 -12.18
CA MET A 272 -2.76 14.90 -12.44
C MET A 272 -4.17 14.90 -13.04
N ALA A 273 -4.62 13.78 -13.64
CA ALA A 273 -5.96 13.67 -14.24
C ALA A 273 -7.00 13.10 -13.26
N CYS A 274 -6.73 11.96 -12.61
CA CYS A 274 -7.72 11.28 -11.77
C CYS A 274 -7.49 11.42 -10.26
N GLY A 275 -6.35 11.96 -9.83
CA GLY A 275 -6.03 12.13 -8.41
C GLY A 275 -5.56 10.84 -7.71
N GLU A 276 -5.56 9.68 -8.38
CA GLU A 276 -5.10 8.43 -7.78
C GLU A 276 -3.58 8.37 -7.64
N TYR A 277 -3.09 7.69 -6.63
CA TYR A 277 -1.68 7.39 -6.48
C TYR A 277 -1.22 6.34 -7.49
N PHE A 278 -0.02 6.50 -7.99
CA PHE A 278 0.61 5.53 -8.90
C PHE A 278 2.13 5.51 -8.71
N VAL A 279 2.74 4.36 -9.01
CA VAL A 279 4.19 4.21 -9.01
C VAL A 279 4.76 4.76 -10.31
N ARG A 280 5.76 5.61 -10.19
CA ARG A 280 6.40 6.26 -11.31
C ARG A 280 7.48 5.37 -11.94
N HIS A 281 7.38 5.16 -13.23
CA HIS A 281 8.33 4.36 -14.00
C HIS A 281 9.33 5.20 -14.82
N SER A 282 9.09 6.49 -15.00
CA SER A 282 10.01 7.38 -15.73
C SER A 282 9.99 8.80 -15.15
N SER A 283 11.10 9.55 -15.28
CA SER A 283 11.26 10.90 -14.73
C SER A 283 10.25 11.93 -15.28
N ARG A 284 9.61 11.66 -16.40
CA ARG A 284 8.63 12.56 -17.02
C ARG A 284 7.18 12.18 -16.78
N GLN A 285 6.92 11.02 -16.16
CA GLN A 285 5.56 10.54 -15.96
C GLN A 285 4.81 11.40 -14.93
N ARG A 286 3.66 11.93 -15.31
CA ARG A 286 2.76 12.74 -14.48
C ARG A 286 1.37 12.12 -14.34
N TYR A 287 1.07 11.10 -15.14
CA TYR A 287 -0.22 10.42 -15.21
C TYR A 287 -0.04 8.94 -14.94
N CYS A 288 -1.03 8.32 -14.34
CA CYS A 288 -1.06 6.88 -14.13
C CYS A 288 -1.15 6.12 -15.48
N SER A 289 -1.08 4.80 -15.42
CA SER A 289 -1.16 3.94 -16.62
C SER A 289 -2.57 3.84 -17.22
N ASN A 290 -3.59 4.44 -16.60
CA ASN A 290 -4.94 4.44 -17.15
C ASN A 290 -4.99 5.22 -18.46
N PRO A 291 -5.43 4.61 -19.58
CA PRO A 291 -5.48 5.26 -20.89
C PRO A 291 -6.27 6.57 -20.89
N ASN A 292 -7.34 6.65 -20.10
CA ASN A 292 -8.18 7.85 -19.99
C ASN A 292 -7.45 9.03 -19.31
N CYS A 293 -6.36 8.77 -18.61
CA CYS A 293 -5.55 9.81 -17.96
C CYS A 293 -4.39 10.29 -18.84
N GLN A 294 -4.06 9.55 -19.91
CA GLN A 294 -2.95 9.83 -20.81
C GLN A 294 -3.41 10.51 -22.12
N ALA A 295 -4.71 10.59 -22.35
CA ALA A 295 -5.33 11.27 -23.49
C ALA A 295 -5.42 12.78 -23.25
#